data_3dfd9cf21736dd123adad6b75a39093e
#
_entry.id   3dfd9cf21736dd123adad6b75a39093e
#
_cell.length_a   1.000
_cell.length_b   1.000
_cell.length_c   1.000
_cell.angle_alpha   90.00
_cell.angle_beta   90.00
_cell.angle_gamma   90.00
#
_symmetry.space_group_name_H-M   'P 1'
#
loop_
_entity.id
_entity.type
_entity.pdbx_description
1 polymer ?
#
loop_
_entity_poly.entity_id
_entity_poly.type
_entity_poly.pdbx_seq_one_letter_code
_entity_poly.pdbx_strand_id
1 'polypeptide(L)'
;MTIRPYKVQALISRPDAEKLWAKLEVAIDEIYKRNSSVLFFEELYRTAYNLVLQKHGDLLYKGVCDSFDSHSQTITTDMLKVADATLLADLCVAWEDNKTTITKVKDIVMYMDKTLILHQKLVPVFTKGVSIFRNRVIYDATIREKVHRSLLDNILAERNGEIIDTETIKGVLNMLIELGVDGERVYETGKTIYP
;
A
#
# COMPACT_ATOMS: atom_id res chain seq x y z
N MET A 1 49.40 7.98 19.89
CA MET A 1 47.93 8.05 19.75
C MET A 1 47.51 6.72 19.14
N THR A 2 46.92 5.79 19.93
CA THR A 2 46.54 4.44 19.44
C THR A 2 45.13 4.55 18.92
N ILE A 3 44.94 4.46 17.59
CA ILE A 3 43.64 4.43 16.95
C ILE A 3 43.01 3.08 17.35
N ARG A 4 41.92 3.11 18.13
CA ARG A 4 41.16 1.90 18.44
C ARG A 4 40.54 1.39 17.13
N PRO A 5 40.72 0.10 16.75
CA PRO A 5 40.10 -0.45 15.55
C PRO A 5 38.58 -0.35 15.68
N TYR A 6 37.92 0.09 14.58
CA TYR A 6 36.47 0.13 14.46
C TYR A 6 35.94 -1.29 14.72
N LYS A 7 35.15 -1.46 15.79
CA LYS A 7 34.47 -2.74 16.04
C LYS A 7 33.43 -2.91 14.92
N VAL A 8 33.70 -3.80 13.99
CA VAL A 8 32.69 -4.28 13.05
C VAL A 8 31.55 -4.84 13.87
N GLN A 9 30.42 -4.18 13.83
CA GLN A 9 29.22 -4.63 14.54
C GLN A 9 28.83 -5.99 13.92
N ALA A 10 28.80 -7.05 14.73
CA ALA A 10 28.41 -8.38 14.24
C ALA A 10 27.01 -8.31 13.63
N LEU A 11 26.83 -8.93 12.46
CA LEU A 11 25.52 -9.02 11.82
C LEU A 11 24.55 -9.71 12.78
N ILE A 12 23.36 -9.16 12.91
CA ILE A 12 22.28 -9.77 13.71
C ILE A 12 21.86 -11.10 13.08
N SER A 13 21.47 -12.04 13.92
CA SER A 13 20.99 -13.34 13.45
C SER A 13 19.62 -13.21 12.76
N ARG A 14 19.27 -14.17 11.90
CA ARG A 14 17.95 -14.19 11.25
C ARG A 14 16.80 -14.21 12.27
N PRO A 15 16.83 -15.01 13.35
CA PRO A 15 15.78 -14.95 14.37
C PRO A 15 15.63 -13.59 15.07
N ASP A 16 16.72 -12.86 15.26
CA ASP A 16 16.66 -11.51 15.87
C ASP A 16 16.11 -10.49 14.86
N ALA A 17 16.43 -10.64 13.58
CA ALA A 17 15.82 -9.83 12.51
C ALA A 17 14.31 -10.07 12.43
N GLU A 18 13.84 -11.29 12.58
CA GLU A 18 12.42 -11.64 12.63
C GLU A 18 11.69 -11.01 13.83
N LYS A 19 12.34 -10.92 14.98
CA LYS A 19 11.79 -10.18 16.14
C LYS A 19 11.67 -8.68 15.87
N LEU A 20 12.63 -8.08 15.15
CA LEU A 20 12.57 -6.69 14.75
C LEU A 20 11.47 -6.45 13.71
N TRP A 21 11.31 -7.38 12.76
CA TRP A 21 10.20 -7.34 11.80
C TRP A 21 8.85 -7.43 12.52
N ALA A 22 8.66 -8.35 13.45
CA ALA A 22 7.41 -8.49 14.20
C ALA A 22 6.97 -7.19 14.91
N LYS A 23 7.92 -6.36 15.39
CA LYS A 23 7.61 -5.04 15.94
C LYS A 23 7.09 -4.07 14.86
N LEU A 24 7.70 -4.09 13.67
CA LEU A 24 7.25 -3.27 12.54
C LEU A 24 5.89 -3.72 12.04
N GLU A 25 5.63 -5.01 11.98
CA GLU A 25 4.36 -5.60 11.56
C GLU A 25 3.21 -5.13 12.47
N VAL A 26 3.39 -5.22 13.80
CA VAL A 26 2.42 -4.68 14.77
C VAL A 26 2.18 -3.19 14.55
N ALA A 27 3.24 -2.40 14.29
CA ALA A 27 3.09 -0.98 14.03
C ALA A 27 2.34 -0.70 12.71
N ILE A 28 2.56 -1.49 11.67
CA ILE A 28 1.82 -1.40 10.41
C ILE A 28 0.34 -1.71 10.64
N ASP A 29 0.02 -2.72 11.43
CA ASP A 29 -1.36 -3.04 11.80
C ASP A 29 -2.05 -1.89 12.54
N GLU A 30 -1.33 -1.22 13.46
CA GLU A 30 -1.86 -0.04 14.15
C GLU A 30 -2.08 1.15 13.19
N ILE A 31 -1.25 1.32 12.16
CA ILE A 31 -1.47 2.33 11.11
C ILE A 31 -2.76 2.03 10.34
N TYR A 32 -3.02 0.78 9.99
CA TYR A 32 -4.26 0.35 9.34
C TYR A 32 -5.50 0.59 10.21
N LYS A 33 -5.38 0.41 11.52
CA LYS A 33 -6.46 0.73 12.50
C LYS A 33 -6.63 2.24 12.73
N ARG A 34 -5.90 3.10 12.00
CA ARG A 34 -5.87 4.57 12.18
C ARG A 34 -5.35 5.01 13.55
N ASN A 35 -4.67 4.13 14.28
CA ASN A 35 -4.10 4.39 15.61
C ASN A 35 -2.62 4.81 15.54
N SER A 36 -2.28 5.63 14.56
CA SER A 36 -0.88 6.04 14.33
C SER A 36 -0.35 7.04 15.36
N SER A 37 -1.21 7.66 16.17
CA SER A 37 -0.82 8.64 17.20
C SER A 37 0.00 8.05 18.35
N VAL A 38 -0.10 6.74 18.58
CA VAL A 38 0.66 6.02 19.61
C VAL A 38 2.02 5.53 19.13
N LEU A 39 2.34 5.72 17.84
CA LEU A 39 3.54 5.19 17.22
C LEU A 39 4.68 6.21 17.20
N PHE A 40 5.86 5.76 17.58
CA PHE A 40 7.10 6.53 17.48
C PHE A 40 7.77 6.27 16.12
N PHE A 41 7.41 7.06 15.11
CA PHE A 41 7.88 6.89 13.73
C PHE A 41 9.40 6.87 13.60
N GLU A 42 10.12 7.66 14.41
CA GLU A 42 11.59 7.65 14.42
C GLU A 42 12.16 6.28 14.84
N GLU A 43 11.57 5.63 15.84
CA GLU A 43 12.00 4.31 16.29
C GLU A 43 11.71 3.24 15.23
N LEU A 44 10.55 3.31 14.57
CA LEU A 44 10.17 2.42 13.48
C LEU A 44 11.12 2.57 12.28
N TYR A 45 11.38 3.82 11.87
CA TYR A 45 12.36 4.10 10.81
C TYR A 45 13.75 3.55 11.16
N ARG A 46 14.22 3.78 12.38
CA ARG A 46 15.52 3.28 12.86
C ARG A 46 15.58 1.75 12.87
N THR A 47 14.47 1.10 13.22
CA THR A 47 14.37 -0.37 13.19
C THR A 47 14.44 -0.90 11.75
N ALA A 48 13.70 -0.30 10.82
CA ALA A 48 13.75 -0.65 9.39
C ALA A 48 15.14 -0.38 8.79
N TYR A 49 15.75 0.76 9.11
CA TYR A 49 17.11 1.11 8.70
C TYR A 49 18.13 0.06 9.17
N ASN A 50 18.05 -0.37 10.42
CA ASN A 50 18.95 -1.39 10.97
C ASN A 50 18.78 -2.74 10.27
N LEU A 51 17.55 -3.16 9.95
CA LEU A 51 17.31 -4.38 9.18
C LEU A 51 18.01 -4.36 7.82
N VAL A 52 17.95 -3.24 7.11
CA VAL A 52 18.61 -3.09 5.81
C VAL A 52 20.14 -3.11 5.95
N LEU A 53 20.71 -2.37 6.92
CA LEU A 53 22.14 -2.36 7.20
C LEU A 53 22.69 -3.75 7.57
N GLN A 54 21.89 -4.52 8.30
CA GLN A 54 22.24 -5.88 8.74
C GLN A 54 21.97 -6.95 7.67
N LYS A 55 21.71 -6.53 6.41
CA LYS A 55 21.46 -7.39 5.24
C LYS A 55 20.20 -8.26 5.33
N HIS A 56 19.20 -7.80 6.09
CA HIS A 56 17.87 -8.41 6.17
C HIS A 56 16.79 -7.59 5.44
N GLY A 57 17.18 -6.83 4.43
CA GLY A 57 16.26 -6.03 3.64
C GLY A 57 15.27 -6.87 2.82
N ASP A 58 15.63 -8.10 2.44
CA ASP A 58 14.76 -9.09 1.81
C ASP A 58 13.58 -9.47 2.73
N LEU A 59 13.87 -9.72 4.02
CA LEU A 59 12.83 -9.96 5.04
C LEU A 59 11.89 -8.78 5.17
N LEU A 60 12.46 -7.56 5.26
CA LEU A 60 11.68 -6.34 5.39
C LEU A 60 10.78 -6.10 4.18
N TYR A 61 11.30 -6.22 2.96
CA TYR A 61 10.53 -6.00 1.73
C TYR A 61 9.41 -7.03 1.59
N LYS A 62 9.73 -8.32 1.79
CA LYS A 62 8.73 -9.38 1.73
C LYS A 62 7.65 -9.17 2.78
N GLY A 63 8.02 -8.90 4.03
CA GLY A 63 7.07 -8.68 5.11
C GLY A 63 6.12 -7.52 4.83
N VAL A 64 6.62 -6.38 4.32
CA VAL A 64 5.78 -5.24 3.93
C VAL A 64 4.80 -5.63 2.81
N CYS A 65 5.26 -6.38 1.79
CA CYS A 65 4.37 -6.85 0.72
C CYS A 65 3.29 -7.80 1.24
N ASP A 66 3.66 -8.75 2.11
CA ASP A 66 2.74 -9.72 2.70
C ASP A 66 1.70 -9.01 3.60
N SER A 67 2.12 -7.98 4.34
CA SER A 67 1.22 -7.14 5.14
C SER A 67 0.21 -6.39 4.25
N PHE A 68 0.66 -5.74 3.16
CA PHE A 68 -0.23 -5.07 2.20
C PHE A 68 -1.22 -6.05 1.56
N ASP A 69 -0.77 -7.25 1.23
CA ASP A 69 -1.63 -8.28 0.63
C ASP A 69 -2.71 -8.75 1.61
N SER A 70 -2.35 -9.05 2.85
CA SER A 70 -3.27 -9.46 3.90
C SER A 70 -4.35 -8.40 4.19
N HIS A 71 -3.95 -7.13 4.31
CA HIS A 71 -4.90 -6.04 4.54
C HIS A 71 -5.79 -5.79 3.32
N SER A 72 -5.26 -5.86 2.10
CA SER A 72 -6.07 -5.75 0.89
C SER A 72 -7.08 -6.89 0.79
N GLN A 73 -6.74 -8.10 1.21
CA GLN A 73 -7.68 -9.22 1.30
C GLN A 73 -8.81 -8.97 2.30
N THR A 74 -8.51 -8.34 3.44
CA THR A 74 -9.52 -7.94 4.42
C THR A 74 -10.47 -6.90 3.81
N ILE A 75 -9.94 -5.86 3.15
CA ILE A 75 -10.73 -4.86 2.45
C ILE A 75 -11.64 -5.52 1.40
N THR A 76 -11.12 -6.45 0.61
CA THR A 76 -11.92 -7.21 -0.37
C THR A 76 -13.09 -7.92 0.30
N THR A 77 -12.82 -8.63 1.39
CA THR A 77 -13.85 -9.37 2.14
C THR A 77 -14.95 -8.45 2.69
N ASP A 78 -14.57 -7.25 3.13
CA ASP A 78 -15.52 -6.27 3.65
C ASP A 78 -16.32 -5.60 2.52
N MET A 79 -15.67 -5.23 1.41
CA MET A 79 -16.35 -4.68 0.22
C MET A 79 -17.38 -5.65 -0.39
N LEU A 80 -17.14 -6.96 -0.32
CA LEU A 80 -18.09 -7.96 -0.80
C LEU A 80 -19.41 -7.96 0.00
N LYS A 81 -19.40 -7.54 1.27
CA LYS A 81 -20.55 -7.45 2.16
C LYS A 81 -21.31 -6.14 2.04
N VAL A 82 -20.70 -5.12 1.43
CA VAL A 82 -21.26 -3.78 1.29
C VAL A 82 -22.46 -3.79 0.34
N ALA A 83 -23.50 -3.01 0.69
CA ALA A 83 -24.68 -2.83 -0.16
C ALA A 83 -24.31 -2.04 -1.42
N ASP A 84 -24.93 -2.38 -2.55
CA ASP A 84 -24.63 -1.77 -3.85
C ASP A 84 -24.83 -0.23 -3.83
N ALA A 85 -25.77 0.27 -3.03
CA ALA A 85 -26.06 1.70 -2.90
C ALA A 85 -24.89 2.52 -2.30
N THR A 86 -24.10 1.95 -1.41
CA THR A 86 -22.98 2.65 -0.74
C THR A 86 -21.60 2.22 -1.24
N LEU A 87 -21.56 1.20 -2.09
CA LEU A 87 -20.31 0.56 -2.55
C LEU A 87 -19.30 1.56 -3.10
N LEU A 88 -19.74 2.50 -3.94
CA LEU A 88 -18.84 3.48 -4.58
C LEU A 88 -18.20 4.41 -3.55
N ALA A 89 -18.99 4.90 -2.59
CA ALA A 89 -18.53 5.77 -1.52
C ALA A 89 -17.56 5.03 -0.58
N ASP A 90 -17.95 3.82 -0.15
CA ASP A 90 -17.14 3.00 0.75
C ASP A 90 -15.81 2.60 0.10
N LEU A 91 -15.82 2.33 -1.21
CA LEU A 91 -14.61 2.02 -1.97
C LEU A 91 -13.65 3.21 -2.07
N CYS A 92 -14.16 4.44 -2.27
CA CYS A 92 -13.35 5.65 -2.23
C CYS A 92 -12.69 5.84 -0.85
N VAL A 93 -13.44 5.66 0.22
CA VAL A 93 -12.93 5.76 1.59
C VAL A 93 -11.86 4.71 1.84
N ALA A 94 -12.11 3.47 1.46
CA ALA A 94 -11.14 2.37 1.60
C ALA A 94 -9.85 2.63 0.82
N TRP A 95 -9.95 3.24 -0.37
CA TRP A 95 -8.77 3.62 -1.16
C TRP A 95 -7.95 4.72 -0.49
N GLU A 96 -8.57 5.82 -0.06
CA GLU A 96 -7.85 6.92 0.57
C GLU A 96 -7.18 6.50 1.88
N ASP A 97 -7.83 5.65 2.66
CA ASP A 97 -7.24 5.05 3.87
C ASP A 97 -6.04 4.17 3.55
N ASN A 98 -6.18 3.30 2.57
CA ASN A 98 -5.09 2.42 2.13
C ASN A 98 -3.92 3.23 1.57
N LYS A 99 -4.16 4.25 0.75
CA LYS A 99 -3.16 5.16 0.19
C LYS A 99 -2.41 5.91 1.30
N THR A 100 -3.13 6.39 2.30
CA THR A 100 -2.54 7.02 3.49
C THR A 100 -1.64 6.05 4.24
N THR A 101 -2.07 4.81 4.41
CA THR A 101 -1.29 3.77 5.10
C THR A 101 -0.05 3.40 4.31
N ILE A 102 -0.17 3.14 3.00
CA ILE A 102 0.98 2.87 2.12
C ILE A 102 2.01 4.00 2.21
N THR A 103 1.56 5.26 2.24
CA THR A 103 2.45 6.43 2.35
C THR A 103 3.20 6.43 3.67
N LYS A 104 2.53 6.19 4.79
CA LYS A 104 3.18 6.12 6.13
C LYS A 104 4.18 4.96 6.21
N VAL A 105 3.82 3.79 5.69
CA VAL A 105 4.71 2.62 5.65
C VAL A 105 5.93 2.90 4.77
N LYS A 106 5.74 3.48 3.58
CA LYS A 106 6.83 3.92 2.70
C LYS A 106 7.79 4.85 3.44
N ASP A 107 7.29 5.80 4.24
CA ASP A 107 8.14 6.73 4.98
C ASP A 107 8.95 6.00 6.07
N ILE A 108 8.38 5.00 6.74
CA ILE A 108 9.09 4.14 7.70
C ILE A 108 10.23 3.36 7.02
N VAL A 109 9.99 2.82 5.82
CA VAL A 109 10.97 1.98 5.11
C VAL A 109 11.74 2.74 4.01
N MET A 110 11.72 4.07 4.02
CA MET A 110 12.29 4.93 2.99
C MET A 110 13.76 4.61 2.66
N TYR A 111 14.55 4.20 3.65
CA TYR A 111 15.95 3.83 3.42
C TYR A 111 16.06 2.57 2.54
N MET A 112 15.16 1.61 2.71
CA MET A 112 15.08 0.42 1.85
C MET A 112 14.76 0.81 0.40
N ASP A 113 13.81 1.73 0.17
CA ASP A 113 13.48 2.23 -1.17
C ASP A 113 14.70 2.86 -1.86
N LYS A 114 15.47 3.66 -1.12
CA LYS A 114 16.64 4.38 -1.66
C LYS A 114 17.88 3.52 -1.88
N THR A 115 17.93 2.34 -1.28
CA THR A 115 19.12 1.47 -1.32
C THR A 115 18.82 0.12 -1.96
N LEU A 116 18.18 -0.78 -1.21
CA LEU A 116 17.94 -2.16 -1.65
C LEU A 116 17.14 -2.23 -2.95
N ILE A 117 16.04 -1.47 -3.02
CA ILE A 117 15.12 -1.50 -4.15
C ILE A 117 15.80 -1.03 -5.43
N LEU A 118 16.57 0.06 -5.36
CA LEU A 118 17.35 0.54 -6.50
C LEU A 118 18.42 -0.46 -6.95
N HIS A 119 19.14 -1.08 -6.01
CA HIS A 119 20.20 -2.04 -6.34
C HIS A 119 19.65 -3.35 -6.92
N GLN A 120 18.55 -3.84 -6.40
CA GLN A 120 17.94 -5.10 -6.83
C GLN A 120 16.89 -4.92 -7.93
N LYS A 121 16.63 -3.70 -8.39
CA LYS A 121 15.59 -3.37 -9.39
C LYS A 121 14.20 -3.89 -9.00
N LEU A 122 13.89 -3.83 -7.71
CA LEU A 122 12.57 -4.18 -7.20
C LEU A 122 11.57 -3.04 -7.44
N VAL A 123 10.28 -3.36 -7.31
CA VAL A 123 9.22 -2.35 -7.40
C VAL A 123 9.22 -1.51 -6.13
N PRO A 124 9.22 -0.16 -6.21
CA PRO A 124 9.12 0.72 -5.03
C PRO A 124 7.91 0.39 -4.15
N VAL A 125 8.07 0.56 -2.82
CA VAL A 125 7.06 0.15 -1.83
C VAL A 125 5.70 0.77 -2.11
N PHE A 126 5.64 2.06 -2.45
CA PHE A 126 4.38 2.73 -2.78
C PHE A 126 3.70 2.10 -4.00
N THR A 127 4.44 1.95 -5.09
CA THR A 127 3.94 1.34 -6.34
C THR A 127 3.48 -0.10 -6.11
N LYS A 128 4.22 -0.85 -5.27
CA LYS A 128 3.86 -2.23 -4.92
C LYS A 128 2.55 -2.27 -4.14
N GLY A 129 2.37 -1.39 -3.14
CA GLY A 129 1.13 -1.31 -2.37
C GLY A 129 -0.08 -0.96 -3.24
N VAL A 130 0.05 0.04 -4.12
CA VAL A 130 -0.99 0.41 -5.11
C VAL A 130 -1.35 -0.77 -6.01
N SER A 131 -0.32 -1.48 -6.52
CA SER A 131 -0.53 -2.65 -7.39
C SER A 131 -1.23 -3.80 -6.67
N ILE A 132 -0.90 -4.05 -5.39
CA ILE A 132 -1.56 -5.08 -4.58
C ILE A 132 -3.04 -4.73 -4.37
N PHE A 133 -3.35 -3.50 -3.97
CA PHE A 133 -4.73 -3.05 -3.79
C PHE A 133 -5.54 -3.20 -5.09
N ARG A 134 -5.02 -2.72 -6.21
CA ARG A 134 -5.65 -2.88 -7.52
C ARG A 134 -5.97 -4.34 -7.82
N ASN A 135 -4.97 -5.22 -7.65
CA ASN A 135 -5.10 -6.62 -8.02
C ASN A 135 -6.03 -7.41 -7.09
N ARG A 136 -6.07 -7.06 -5.80
CA ARG A 136 -6.89 -7.76 -4.80
C ARG A 136 -8.30 -7.23 -4.70
N VAL A 137 -8.46 -5.90 -4.75
CA VAL A 137 -9.77 -5.26 -4.51
C VAL A 137 -10.47 -4.97 -5.85
N ILE A 138 -9.82 -4.21 -6.73
CA ILE A 138 -10.48 -3.72 -7.95
C ILE A 138 -10.64 -4.82 -9.00
N TYR A 139 -9.68 -5.74 -9.10
CA TYR A 139 -9.75 -6.86 -10.04
C TYR A 139 -10.46 -8.09 -9.50
N ASP A 140 -10.98 -8.04 -8.26
CA ASP A 140 -11.94 -9.04 -7.81
C ASP A 140 -13.17 -9.03 -8.73
N ALA A 141 -13.55 -10.20 -9.24
CA ALA A 141 -14.59 -10.31 -10.28
C ALA A 141 -15.94 -9.74 -9.81
N THR A 142 -16.30 -9.98 -8.53
CA THR A 142 -17.59 -9.55 -7.97
C THR A 142 -17.59 -8.04 -7.72
N ILE A 143 -16.51 -7.50 -7.12
CA ILE A 143 -16.38 -6.06 -6.85
C ILE A 143 -16.37 -5.29 -8.17
N ARG A 144 -15.58 -5.75 -9.14
CA ARG A 144 -15.49 -5.15 -10.48
C ARG A 144 -16.86 -5.08 -11.16
N GLU A 145 -17.63 -6.17 -11.12
CA GLU A 145 -18.97 -6.21 -11.70
C GLU A 145 -19.92 -5.23 -11.01
N LYS A 146 -19.92 -5.20 -9.67
CA LYS A 146 -20.73 -4.29 -8.88
C LYS A 146 -20.38 -2.82 -9.16
N VAL A 147 -19.09 -2.47 -9.18
CA VAL A 147 -18.64 -1.11 -9.49
C VAL A 147 -19.06 -0.69 -10.89
N HIS A 148 -18.85 -1.57 -11.89
CA HIS A 148 -19.26 -1.30 -13.27
C HIS A 148 -20.76 -1.06 -13.39
N ARG A 149 -21.58 -1.90 -12.76
CA ARG A 149 -23.03 -1.76 -12.75
C ARG A 149 -23.46 -0.46 -12.08
N SER A 150 -22.94 -0.18 -10.88
CA SER A 150 -23.27 1.04 -10.13
C SER A 150 -22.90 2.30 -10.90
N LEU A 151 -21.77 2.33 -11.61
CA LEU A 151 -21.39 3.48 -12.45
C LEU A 151 -22.34 3.67 -13.63
N LEU A 152 -22.73 2.58 -14.32
CA LEU A 152 -23.68 2.65 -15.44
C LEU A 152 -25.07 3.08 -14.98
N ASP A 153 -25.55 2.57 -13.85
CA ASP A 153 -26.86 2.95 -13.27
C ASP A 153 -26.89 4.44 -12.91
N ASN A 154 -25.81 4.99 -12.34
CA ASN A 154 -25.72 6.43 -12.06
C ASN A 154 -25.70 7.26 -13.36
N ILE A 155 -24.98 6.84 -14.39
CA ILE A 155 -24.97 7.54 -15.69
C ILE A 155 -26.38 7.52 -16.31
N LEU A 156 -27.11 6.41 -16.19
CA LEU A 156 -28.47 6.30 -16.68
C LEU A 156 -29.43 7.20 -15.89
N ALA A 157 -29.33 7.22 -14.56
CA ALA A 157 -30.10 8.09 -13.69
C ALA A 157 -29.92 9.58 -14.05
N GLU A 158 -28.66 10.02 -14.24
CA GLU A 158 -28.35 11.38 -14.68
C GLU A 158 -29.01 11.73 -16.04
N ARG A 159 -28.94 10.82 -17.00
CA ARG A 159 -29.59 11.01 -18.31
C ARG A 159 -31.12 11.12 -18.23
N ASN A 160 -31.72 10.48 -17.24
CA ASN A 160 -33.15 10.55 -16.94
C ASN A 160 -33.53 11.81 -16.15
N GLY A 161 -32.58 12.68 -15.80
CA GLY A 161 -32.80 13.91 -15.04
C GLY A 161 -32.87 13.69 -13.53
N GLU A 162 -32.43 12.55 -13.02
CA GLU A 162 -32.34 12.28 -11.59
C GLU A 162 -31.11 12.97 -10.98
N ILE A 163 -31.19 13.31 -9.71
CA ILE A 163 -30.05 13.88 -8.96
C ILE A 163 -29.15 12.74 -8.54
N ILE A 164 -27.88 12.77 -8.99
CA ILE A 164 -26.86 11.78 -8.64
C ILE A 164 -25.77 12.42 -7.76
N ASP A 165 -25.04 11.61 -7.01
CA ASP A 165 -23.84 12.02 -6.30
C ASP A 165 -22.62 12.06 -7.23
N THR A 166 -22.45 13.20 -7.91
CA THR A 166 -21.35 13.45 -8.86
C THR A 166 -19.99 13.47 -8.19
N GLU A 167 -19.91 13.81 -6.89
CA GLU A 167 -18.65 13.82 -6.15
C GLU A 167 -18.11 12.40 -5.92
N THR A 168 -18.95 11.49 -5.49
CA THR A 168 -18.59 10.08 -5.35
C THR A 168 -18.17 9.46 -6.67
N ILE A 169 -18.93 9.71 -7.76
CA ILE A 169 -18.57 9.19 -9.09
C ILE A 169 -17.21 9.71 -9.53
N LYS A 170 -16.97 11.01 -9.38
CA LYS A 170 -15.69 11.64 -9.72
C LYS A 170 -14.55 11.07 -8.87
N GLY A 171 -14.80 10.82 -7.57
CA GLY A 171 -13.85 10.17 -6.68
C GLY A 171 -13.45 8.78 -7.15
N VAL A 172 -14.43 7.94 -7.52
CA VAL A 172 -14.18 6.60 -8.06
C VAL A 172 -13.39 6.65 -9.37
N LEU A 173 -13.77 7.52 -10.30
CA LEU A 173 -13.05 7.65 -11.57
C LEU A 173 -11.59 8.09 -11.37
N ASN A 174 -11.35 9.06 -10.49
CA ASN A 174 -9.99 9.48 -10.14
C ASN A 174 -9.19 8.31 -9.50
N MET A 175 -9.81 7.55 -8.60
CA MET A 175 -9.21 6.36 -8.00
C MET A 175 -8.82 5.34 -9.08
N LEU A 176 -9.71 5.05 -10.03
CA LEU A 176 -9.43 4.08 -11.11
C LEU A 176 -8.28 4.57 -12.01
N ILE A 177 -8.21 5.87 -12.29
CA ILE A 177 -7.09 6.49 -13.03
C ILE A 177 -5.77 6.35 -12.24
N GLU A 178 -5.77 6.69 -10.94
CA GLU A 178 -4.59 6.56 -10.07
C GLU A 178 -4.10 5.10 -10.00
N LEU A 179 -5.02 4.15 -9.96
CA LEU A 179 -4.72 2.72 -9.96
C LEU A 179 -4.26 2.19 -11.34
N GLY A 180 -4.44 2.95 -12.41
CA GLY A 180 -4.06 2.55 -13.76
C GLY A 180 -4.94 1.43 -14.32
N VAL A 181 -6.26 1.46 -14.06
CA VAL A 181 -7.20 0.40 -14.48
C VAL A 181 -7.46 0.40 -15.99
N ASP A 182 -7.38 1.56 -16.66
CA ASP A 182 -7.73 1.74 -18.07
C ASP A 182 -6.55 1.66 -19.07
N GLY A 183 -5.40 1.25 -18.64
CA GLY A 183 -4.27 1.10 -19.54
C GLY A 183 -3.14 0.41 -18.83
N GLU A 184 -2.45 -0.46 -19.55
CA GLU A 184 -1.16 -1.05 -19.19
C GLU A 184 -0.07 0.04 -18.98
N ARG A 185 -0.35 1.05 -18.16
CA ARG A 185 0.67 1.89 -17.55
C ARG A 185 1.21 1.11 -16.35
N VAL A 186 1.73 -0.03 -16.68
CA VAL A 186 2.53 -0.82 -15.79
C VAL A 186 3.71 0.03 -15.40
N TYR A 187 3.71 0.50 -14.16
CA TYR A 187 4.95 0.95 -13.51
C TYR A 187 5.85 -0.28 -13.24
N GLU A 188 6.01 -1.14 -14.26
CA GLU A 188 6.80 -2.36 -14.12
C GLU A 188 8.30 -2.13 -14.23
N THR A 189 8.73 -0.97 -14.65
CA THR A 189 10.15 -0.63 -14.65
C THR A 189 10.28 0.88 -14.60
N GLY A 190 10.88 1.46 -13.59
CA GLY A 190 11.19 2.87 -13.36
C GLY A 190 11.56 3.75 -14.57
N LYS A 191 10.89 3.58 -15.69
CA LYS A 191 10.93 4.43 -16.86
C LYS A 191 9.61 5.19 -16.95
N THR A 192 9.63 6.41 -16.45
CA THR A 192 8.69 7.45 -16.81
C THR A 192 8.77 7.62 -18.32
N ILE A 193 7.79 7.12 -19.06
CA ILE A 193 7.59 7.54 -20.44
C ILE A 193 6.59 8.70 -20.35
N TYR A 194 7.12 9.92 -20.35
CA TYR A 194 6.38 11.09 -20.79
C TYR A 194 6.45 11.10 -22.33
N PRO A 195 5.34 11.39 -23.02
CA PRO A 195 5.36 11.63 -24.46
C PRO A 195 6.11 12.90 -24.79
#